data_838418227a3719d261f99cc7255acf12
#
_entry.id   838418227a3719d261f99cc7255acf12
#
_cell.length_a   1.000
_cell.length_b   1.000
_cell.length_c   1.000
_cell.angle_alpha   90.00
_cell.angle_beta   90.00
_cell.angle_gamma   90.00
#
_symmetry.space_group_name_H-M   'P 1'
#
loop_
_entity.id
_entity.type
_entity.pdbx_description
1 polymer ?
#
loop_
_entity_poly.entity_id
_entity_poly.type
_entity_poly.pdbx_seq_one_letter_code
_entity_poly.pdbx_strand_id
1 'polypeptide(L)'
;MVYEGDIWNNGKKGRPEIALHMNENFLVAVAVYVVSKQLKAVLLNIKGDVLAENMVNVSSQMENEDLLGILVELIEPLKQKKPVGAMFAGVGLSFFGNFNKIRQELIFSMRWPNIKNFSFKQLSDSLACEVLISTSLEAKLNDLLLDEPHYGSGGTLLYHWGYGIGATYAMNGVVVESTPGYIMEAGHVAVDLNNETKCRCGNIGCLETEAALWALLPDLAKVFPGVPENEDEFKEFYLSHHLGSGELILHATKAVALSLASLYQILHPERVVLLSPFLMDEAVYDFMKRQFYMRTSPYTHGDVEFIRLEPEFRGEIYGSTAQLFKNSLQKELIVQD
;
A
#
# COMPACT_ATOMS: atom_id res chain seq x y z
N MET A 1 -16.35 -21.38 12.00
CA MET A 1 -16.48 -20.39 10.90
C MET A 1 -17.86 -19.74 10.85
N VAL A 2 -18.92 -20.51 10.97
CA VAL A 2 -20.30 -19.97 11.03
C VAL A 2 -20.98 -20.43 12.30
N TYR A 3 -21.98 -19.66 12.75
CA TYR A 3 -22.87 -20.03 13.84
C TYR A 3 -24.32 -19.88 13.41
N GLU A 4 -25.22 -20.66 14.04
CA GLU A 4 -26.64 -20.59 13.78
C GLU A 4 -27.23 -19.34 14.46
N GLY A 5 -27.91 -18.52 13.69
CA GLY A 5 -28.62 -17.33 14.15
C GLY A 5 -30.10 -17.59 14.40
N ASP A 6 -30.91 -16.55 14.28
CA ASP A 6 -32.36 -16.62 14.55
C ASP A 6 -33.07 -17.54 13.58
N ILE A 7 -34.06 -18.27 14.12
CA ILE A 7 -34.95 -19.11 13.34
C ILE A 7 -35.97 -18.22 12.63
N TRP A 8 -35.92 -18.19 11.31
CA TRP A 8 -36.89 -17.45 10.48
C TRP A 8 -38.11 -18.33 10.16
N ASN A 9 -39.25 -17.94 10.70
CA ASN A 9 -40.52 -18.60 10.37
C ASN A 9 -41.29 -17.73 9.36
N ASN A 10 -41.17 -18.05 8.08
CA ASN A 10 -41.80 -17.30 6.99
C ASN A 10 -43.30 -17.64 6.79
N GLY A 11 -43.94 -18.33 7.75
CA GLY A 11 -45.36 -18.69 7.70
C GLY A 11 -45.72 -19.76 6.68
N LYS A 12 -44.77 -20.36 5.98
CA LYS A 12 -45.01 -21.48 5.04
C LYS A 12 -44.86 -22.81 5.76
N LYS A 13 -45.67 -23.81 5.33
CA LYS A 13 -45.51 -25.19 5.81
C LYS A 13 -44.17 -25.75 5.34
N GLY A 14 -43.23 -25.95 6.24
CA GLY A 14 -41.92 -26.50 6.01
C GLY A 14 -41.03 -26.44 7.25
N ARG A 15 -39.81 -26.95 7.15
CA ARG A 15 -38.80 -26.81 8.19
C ARG A 15 -38.43 -25.32 8.31
N PRO A 16 -38.35 -24.74 9.51
CA PRO A 16 -37.91 -23.36 9.69
C PRO A 16 -36.52 -23.14 9.08
N GLU A 17 -36.32 -22.00 8.45
CA GLU A 17 -35.00 -21.58 7.94
C GLU A 17 -34.18 -21.05 9.12
N ILE A 18 -32.95 -21.53 9.24
CA ILE A 18 -31.98 -21.05 10.23
C ILE A 18 -30.98 -20.16 9.49
N ALA A 19 -30.89 -18.91 9.91
CA ALA A 19 -29.85 -18.01 9.38
C ALA A 19 -28.49 -18.48 9.86
N LEU A 20 -27.54 -18.55 8.93
CA LEU A 20 -26.14 -18.78 9.25
C LEU A 20 -25.41 -17.44 9.25
N HIS A 21 -24.74 -17.15 10.35
CA HIS A 21 -23.91 -15.96 10.48
C HIS A 21 -22.42 -16.35 10.45
N MET A 22 -21.62 -15.55 9.77
CA MET A 22 -20.18 -15.70 9.82
C MET A 22 -19.65 -15.29 11.20
N ASN A 23 -18.81 -16.12 11.80
CA ASN A 23 -18.07 -15.72 12.99
C ASN A 23 -16.87 -14.87 12.53
N GLU A 24 -17.03 -13.56 12.55
CA GLU A 24 -16.04 -12.58 12.09
C GLU A 24 -14.71 -12.69 12.87
N ASN A 25 -14.80 -13.13 14.12
CA ASN A 25 -13.64 -13.31 15.00
C ASN A 25 -13.05 -14.73 14.97
N PHE A 26 -13.51 -15.60 14.07
CA PHE A 26 -12.95 -16.95 13.94
C PHE A 26 -11.48 -16.93 13.55
N LEU A 27 -11.08 -15.99 12.71
CA LEU A 27 -9.73 -15.84 12.19
C LEU A 27 -9.24 -14.41 12.42
N VAL A 28 -8.07 -14.27 13.01
CA VAL A 28 -7.45 -13.00 13.31
C VAL A 28 -5.99 -12.96 12.85
N ALA A 29 -5.49 -11.79 12.52
CA ALA A 29 -4.10 -11.55 12.16
C ALA A 29 -3.59 -10.25 12.80
N VAL A 30 -2.29 -10.08 12.85
CA VAL A 30 -1.67 -8.79 13.18
C VAL A 30 -1.14 -8.16 11.89
N ALA A 31 -1.53 -6.92 11.61
CA ALA A 31 -0.90 -6.08 10.60
C ALA A 31 0.09 -5.12 11.25
N VAL A 32 1.29 -4.98 10.69
CA VAL A 32 2.27 -3.97 11.10
C VAL A 32 2.58 -3.07 9.93
N TYR A 33 2.52 -1.77 10.16
CA TYR A 33 2.73 -0.75 9.12
C TYR A 33 3.45 0.47 9.70
N VAL A 34 3.94 1.33 8.80
CA VAL A 34 4.73 2.51 9.17
C VAL A 34 3.91 3.77 8.96
N VAL A 35 3.79 4.59 10.00
CA VAL A 35 3.16 5.90 9.93
C VAL A 35 4.15 6.94 10.43
N SER A 36 4.59 7.84 9.57
CA SER A 36 5.58 8.85 9.94
C SER A 36 6.82 8.23 10.61
N LYS A 37 7.09 8.52 11.88
CA LYS A 37 8.21 7.98 12.67
C LYS A 37 7.79 6.87 13.64
N GLN A 38 6.66 6.22 13.37
CA GLN A 38 6.10 5.18 14.22
C GLN A 38 5.94 3.86 13.47
N LEU A 39 6.16 2.76 14.17
CA LEU A 39 5.62 1.47 13.83
C LEU A 39 4.30 1.29 14.56
N LYS A 40 3.26 0.95 13.82
CA LYS A 40 1.95 0.61 14.36
C LYS A 40 1.65 -0.85 14.07
N ALA A 41 1.07 -1.53 15.05
CA ALA A 41 0.54 -2.88 14.88
C ALA A 41 -0.92 -2.91 15.32
N VAL A 42 -1.74 -3.61 14.56
CA VAL A 42 -3.15 -3.80 14.85
C VAL A 42 -3.51 -5.28 14.77
N LEU A 43 -4.25 -5.77 15.75
CA LEU A 43 -4.93 -7.05 15.69
C LEU A 43 -6.27 -6.83 15.01
N LEU A 44 -6.53 -7.54 13.92
CA LEU A 44 -7.79 -7.42 13.18
C LEU A 44 -8.40 -8.79 12.92
N ASN A 45 -9.72 -8.81 12.77
CA ASN A 45 -10.46 -10.00 12.38
C ASN A 45 -10.54 -10.13 10.84
N ILE A 46 -11.11 -11.23 10.35
CA ILE A 46 -11.24 -11.51 8.92
C ILE A 46 -12.08 -10.46 8.16
N LYS A 47 -12.89 -9.69 8.84
CA LYS A 47 -13.69 -8.60 8.26
C LYS A 47 -12.92 -7.27 8.18
N GLY A 48 -11.73 -7.20 8.80
CA GLY A 48 -10.93 -5.98 8.88
C GLY A 48 -11.25 -5.09 10.08
N ASP A 49 -12.12 -5.55 11.03
CA ASP A 49 -12.37 -4.79 12.25
C ASP A 49 -11.14 -4.86 13.16
N VAL A 50 -10.69 -3.70 13.65
CA VAL A 50 -9.56 -3.59 14.57
C VAL A 50 -10.01 -3.96 15.98
N LEU A 51 -9.42 -5.02 16.54
CA LEU A 51 -9.73 -5.54 17.88
C LEU A 51 -8.80 -4.96 18.95
N ALA A 52 -7.56 -4.66 18.60
CA ALA A 52 -6.57 -4.05 19.46
C ALA A 52 -5.47 -3.39 18.64
N GLU A 53 -4.82 -2.40 19.21
CA GLU A 53 -3.69 -1.73 18.57
C GLU A 53 -2.55 -1.50 19.56
N ASN A 54 -1.36 -1.31 19.02
CA ASN A 54 -0.15 -0.94 19.73
C ASN A 54 0.73 -0.10 18.81
N MET A 55 1.56 0.79 19.37
CA MET A 55 2.46 1.63 18.58
C MET A 55 3.74 1.97 19.34
N VAL A 56 4.80 2.24 18.59
CA VAL A 56 6.09 2.64 19.12
C VAL A 56 6.76 3.66 18.20
N ASN A 57 7.43 4.64 18.76
CA ASN A 57 8.29 5.54 18.00
C ASN A 57 9.59 4.83 17.65
N VAL A 58 10.05 4.98 16.40
CA VAL A 58 11.28 4.36 15.94
C VAL A 58 12.29 5.41 15.47
N SER A 59 13.54 5.13 15.74
CA SER A 59 14.66 5.94 15.27
C SER A 59 14.99 5.61 13.82
N SER A 60 15.37 6.62 13.04
CA SER A 60 15.95 6.39 11.70
C SER A 60 17.32 5.72 11.75
N GLN A 61 17.96 5.69 12.93
CA GLN A 61 19.29 5.13 13.15
C GLN A 61 19.27 3.72 13.74
N MET A 62 18.07 3.10 13.89
CA MET A 62 17.96 1.72 14.39
C MET A 62 18.68 0.72 13.48
N GLU A 63 19.19 -0.33 14.08
CA GLU A 63 19.85 -1.46 13.43
C GLU A 63 18.91 -2.69 13.36
N ASN A 64 19.37 -3.77 12.72
CA ASN A 64 18.56 -4.98 12.54
C ASN A 64 18.07 -5.60 13.87
N GLU A 65 18.93 -5.60 14.87
CA GLU A 65 18.60 -6.16 16.20
C GLU A 65 17.55 -5.33 16.91
N ASP A 66 17.63 -3.98 16.80
CA ASP A 66 16.63 -3.08 17.34
C ASP A 66 15.26 -3.31 16.67
N LEU A 67 15.24 -3.41 15.34
CA LEU A 67 14.02 -3.64 14.58
C LEU A 67 13.38 -4.99 14.96
N LEU A 68 14.17 -6.04 15.10
CA LEU A 68 13.66 -7.36 15.52
C LEU A 68 13.03 -7.28 16.91
N GLY A 69 13.74 -6.72 17.88
CA GLY A 69 13.24 -6.54 19.25
C GLY A 69 11.95 -5.73 19.30
N ILE A 70 11.93 -4.58 18.63
CA ILE A 70 10.75 -3.70 18.54
C ILE A 70 9.55 -4.44 17.93
N LEU A 71 9.75 -5.19 16.85
CA LEU A 71 8.66 -5.94 16.20
C LEU A 71 8.09 -7.02 17.12
N VAL A 72 8.95 -7.77 17.81
CA VAL A 72 8.50 -8.80 18.77
C VAL A 72 7.71 -8.17 19.93
N GLU A 73 8.24 -7.10 20.53
CA GLU A 73 7.57 -6.39 21.64
C GLU A 73 6.25 -5.73 21.22
N LEU A 74 6.15 -5.30 19.97
CA LEU A 74 4.94 -4.68 19.42
C LEU A 74 3.84 -5.73 19.13
N ILE A 75 4.22 -6.91 18.64
CA ILE A 75 3.30 -7.93 18.13
C ILE A 75 2.84 -8.91 19.23
N GLU A 76 3.74 -9.40 20.09
CA GLU A 76 3.41 -10.45 21.08
C GLU A 76 2.22 -10.08 22.01
N PRO A 77 2.10 -8.85 22.54
CA PRO A 77 0.95 -8.48 23.35
C PRO A 77 -0.38 -8.50 22.58
N LEU A 78 -0.35 -8.24 21.26
CA LEU A 78 -1.54 -8.28 20.42
C LEU A 78 -1.98 -9.73 20.15
N LYS A 79 -1.05 -10.65 19.93
CA LYS A 79 -1.36 -12.09 19.80
C LYS A 79 -2.08 -12.62 21.03
N GLN A 80 -1.69 -12.17 22.22
CA GLN A 80 -2.34 -12.58 23.49
C GLN A 80 -3.75 -12.00 23.66
N LYS A 81 -4.08 -10.90 22.97
CA LYS A 81 -5.41 -10.28 22.99
C LYS A 81 -6.40 -10.92 22.01
N LYS A 82 -6.02 -11.97 21.29
CA LYS A 82 -6.93 -12.64 20.36
C LYS A 82 -8.17 -13.16 21.09
N PRO A 83 -9.36 -13.10 20.48
CA PRO A 83 -10.58 -13.66 21.06
C PRO A 83 -10.43 -15.15 21.39
N VAL A 84 -11.12 -15.60 22.44
CA VAL A 84 -11.11 -17.02 22.82
C VAL A 84 -11.70 -17.88 21.69
N GLY A 85 -10.98 -18.91 21.31
CA GLY A 85 -11.36 -19.78 20.18
C GLY A 85 -11.00 -19.24 18.80
N ALA A 86 -10.46 -18.02 18.69
CA ALA A 86 -9.96 -17.49 17.42
C ALA A 86 -8.66 -18.19 16.99
N MET A 87 -8.54 -18.48 15.71
CA MET A 87 -7.29 -18.90 15.09
C MET A 87 -6.44 -17.69 14.74
N PHE A 88 -5.13 -17.78 14.97
CA PHE A 88 -4.17 -16.75 14.59
C PHE A 88 -3.56 -17.09 13.23
N ALA A 89 -3.87 -16.30 12.20
CA ALA A 89 -3.40 -16.54 10.84
C ALA A 89 -1.92 -16.19 10.62
N GLY A 90 -1.41 -15.21 11.36
CA GLY A 90 -0.03 -14.75 11.23
C GLY A 90 0.11 -13.24 11.30
N VAL A 91 1.24 -12.74 10.81
CA VAL A 91 1.60 -11.31 10.79
C VAL A 91 1.82 -10.84 9.37
N GLY A 92 1.08 -9.81 8.97
CA GLY A 92 1.30 -9.07 7.72
C GLY A 92 2.13 -7.82 7.99
N LEU A 93 3.25 -7.67 7.28
CA LEU A 93 4.09 -6.48 7.36
C LEU A 93 3.93 -5.65 6.09
N SER A 94 3.67 -4.36 6.27
CA SER A 94 3.67 -3.37 5.21
C SER A 94 4.75 -2.34 5.45
N PHE A 95 5.85 -2.45 4.71
CA PHE A 95 7.03 -1.60 4.88
C PHE A 95 7.44 -0.94 3.56
N PHE A 96 8.20 0.15 3.70
CA PHE A 96 8.87 0.81 2.58
C PHE A 96 10.29 0.26 2.43
N GLY A 97 10.65 -0.14 1.23
CA GLY A 97 12.00 -0.60 0.94
C GLY A 97 12.04 -1.71 -0.11
N ASN A 98 13.23 -2.20 -0.33
CA ASN A 98 13.49 -3.24 -1.31
C ASN A 98 13.53 -4.59 -0.62
N PHE A 99 12.66 -5.50 -1.04
CA PHE A 99 12.50 -6.83 -0.44
C PHE A 99 12.99 -7.92 -1.37
N ASN A 100 13.62 -8.93 -0.81
CA ASN A 100 13.78 -10.21 -1.47
C ASN A 100 12.77 -11.20 -0.89
N LYS A 101 11.67 -11.44 -1.60
CA LYS A 101 10.58 -12.32 -1.10
C LYS A 101 11.02 -13.78 -1.00
N ILE A 102 11.96 -14.25 -1.85
CA ILE A 102 12.49 -15.63 -1.77
C ILE A 102 13.32 -15.81 -0.52
N ARG A 103 14.22 -14.87 -0.23
CA ARG A 103 15.06 -14.93 0.98
C ARG A 103 14.33 -14.45 2.22
N GLN A 104 13.14 -13.87 2.06
CA GLN A 104 12.41 -13.22 3.13
C GLN A 104 13.26 -12.17 3.85
N GLU A 105 13.81 -11.23 3.08
CA GLU A 105 14.73 -10.20 3.59
C GLU A 105 14.30 -8.81 3.12
N LEU A 106 14.36 -7.84 4.02
CA LEU A 106 14.41 -6.41 3.67
C LEU A 106 15.87 -6.09 3.34
N ILE A 107 16.19 -5.93 2.05
CA ILE A 107 17.57 -5.69 1.61
C ILE A 107 18.02 -4.31 2.04
N PHE A 108 17.18 -3.30 1.83
CA PHE A 108 17.47 -1.92 2.11
C PHE A 108 16.18 -1.10 2.26
N SER A 109 16.21 -0.11 3.15
CA SER A 109 15.17 0.90 3.27
C SER A 109 15.81 2.29 3.36
N MET A 110 15.37 3.22 2.52
CA MET A 110 15.83 4.61 2.62
C MET A 110 15.38 5.27 3.93
N ARG A 111 14.29 4.78 4.51
CA ARG A 111 13.77 5.28 5.79
C ARG A 111 14.64 4.89 6.98
N TRP A 112 15.27 3.72 6.90
CA TRP A 112 16.15 3.13 7.91
C TRP A 112 17.48 2.71 7.28
N PRO A 113 18.41 3.65 7.04
CA PRO A 113 19.62 3.39 6.25
C PRO A 113 20.55 2.33 6.85
N ASN A 114 20.47 2.08 8.16
CA ASN A 114 21.27 1.07 8.84
C ASN A 114 20.66 -0.34 8.75
N ILE A 115 19.36 -0.45 8.44
CA ILE A 115 18.71 -1.73 8.23
C ILE A 115 19.15 -2.29 6.87
N LYS A 116 19.86 -3.43 6.91
CA LYS A 116 20.34 -4.11 5.70
C LYS A 116 20.20 -5.62 5.84
N ASN A 117 19.62 -6.25 4.83
CA ASN A 117 19.41 -7.70 4.79
C ASN A 117 18.72 -8.21 6.07
N PHE A 118 17.72 -7.46 6.55
CA PHE A 118 16.94 -7.86 7.73
C PHE A 118 16.11 -9.10 7.42
N SER A 119 16.27 -10.14 8.23
CA SER A 119 15.63 -11.43 8.00
C SER A 119 14.24 -11.50 8.62
N PHE A 120 13.19 -11.57 7.78
CA PHE A 120 11.83 -11.83 8.24
C PHE A 120 11.62 -13.28 8.66
N LYS A 121 12.46 -14.21 8.17
CA LYS A 121 12.47 -15.58 8.66
C LYS A 121 12.83 -15.62 10.14
N GLN A 122 13.83 -14.85 10.58
CA GLN A 122 14.18 -14.74 11.99
C GLN A 122 13.03 -14.18 12.83
N LEU A 123 12.28 -13.20 12.31
CA LEU A 123 11.08 -12.69 12.96
C LEU A 123 9.99 -13.77 13.05
N SER A 124 9.74 -14.52 11.97
CA SER A 124 8.78 -15.63 11.95
C SER A 124 9.13 -16.71 12.98
N ASP A 125 10.42 -17.07 13.06
CA ASP A 125 10.91 -18.05 14.03
C ASP A 125 10.72 -17.51 15.48
N SER A 126 11.01 -16.23 15.73
CA SER A 126 10.84 -15.61 17.06
C SER A 126 9.39 -15.52 17.50
N LEU A 127 8.47 -15.25 16.56
CA LEU A 127 7.04 -15.15 16.82
C LEU A 127 6.30 -16.51 16.74
N ALA A 128 6.97 -17.55 16.28
CA ALA A 128 6.39 -18.88 16.03
C ALA A 128 5.09 -18.81 15.18
N CYS A 129 5.09 -18.00 14.13
CA CYS A 129 3.95 -17.84 13.23
C CYS A 129 4.39 -17.44 11.82
N GLU A 130 3.47 -17.56 10.85
CA GLU A 130 3.69 -17.12 9.48
C GLU A 130 3.83 -15.58 9.44
N VAL A 131 4.85 -15.08 8.76
CA VAL A 131 5.07 -13.63 8.50
C VAL A 131 5.10 -13.42 7.01
N LEU A 132 4.19 -12.59 6.51
CA LEU A 132 4.15 -12.15 5.11
C LEU A 132 4.52 -10.68 5.00
N ILE A 133 5.14 -10.34 3.89
CA ILE A 133 5.64 -9.01 3.63
C ILE A 133 5.06 -8.50 2.33
N SER A 134 4.62 -7.26 2.35
CA SER A 134 4.22 -6.50 1.18
C SER A 134 4.82 -5.10 1.21
N THR A 135 4.93 -4.47 0.05
CA THR A 135 5.07 -3.01 0.03
C THR A 135 3.73 -2.36 0.40
N SER A 136 3.77 -1.11 0.84
CA SER A 136 2.55 -0.35 1.15
C SER A 136 1.59 -0.29 -0.05
N LEU A 137 2.12 -0.10 -1.27
CA LEU A 137 1.29 -0.06 -2.47
C LEU A 137 0.71 -1.43 -2.84
N GLU A 138 1.47 -2.51 -2.69
CA GLU A 138 0.93 -3.87 -2.89
C GLU A 138 -0.20 -4.18 -1.91
N ALA A 139 -0.02 -3.82 -0.64
CA ALA A 139 -1.07 -4.00 0.37
C ALA A 139 -2.34 -3.21 0.00
N LYS A 140 -2.21 -1.94 -0.37
CA LYS A 140 -3.35 -1.10 -0.79
C LYS A 140 -4.05 -1.65 -2.04
N LEU A 141 -3.28 -2.13 -3.02
CA LEU A 141 -3.88 -2.73 -4.22
C LEU A 141 -4.59 -4.04 -3.89
N ASN A 142 -4.03 -4.89 -3.03
CA ASN A 142 -4.69 -6.12 -2.58
C ASN A 142 -6.03 -5.84 -1.88
N ASP A 143 -6.08 -4.82 -1.02
CA ASP A 143 -7.32 -4.40 -0.36
C ASP A 143 -8.37 -3.96 -1.38
N LEU A 144 -7.99 -3.09 -2.30
CA LEU A 144 -8.87 -2.62 -3.37
C LEU A 144 -9.45 -3.75 -4.22
N LEU A 145 -8.62 -4.76 -4.56
CA LEU A 145 -9.06 -5.94 -5.32
C LEU A 145 -10.03 -6.83 -4.55
N LEU A 146 -10.01 -6.79 -3.21
CA LEU A 146 -10.93 -7.53 -2.36
C LEU A 146 -12.26 -6.79 -2.19
N ASP A 147 -12.21 -5.48 -2.00
CA ASP A 147 -13.40 -4.65 -1.77
C ASP A 147 -14.23 -4.48 -3.06
N GLU A 148 -13.56 -4.49 -4.22
CA GLU A 148 -14.19 -4.23 -5.51
C GLU A 148 -14.04 -5.43 -6.48
N PRO A 149 -14.94 -6.41 -6.41
CA PRO A 149 -14.85 -7.65 -7.19
C PRO A 149 -14.73 -7.45 -8.70
N HIS A 150 -15.24 -6.35 -9.25
CA HIS A 150 -15.11 -6.03 -10.67
C HIS A 150 -13.67 -5.73 -11.10
N TYR A 151 -12.78 -5.41 -10.16
CA TYR A 151 -11.34 -5.27 -10.41
C TYR A 151 -10.62 -6.63 -10.49
N GLY A 152 -11.31 -7.72 -10.20
CA GLY A 152 -10.82 -9.08 -10.37
C GLY A 152 -10.60 -9.50 -11.84
N SER A 153 -10.90 -8.63 -12.82
CA SER A 153 -10.65 -8.86 -14.25
C SER A 153 -9.86 -7.71 -14.86
N GLY A 154 -9.04 -8.03 -15.87
CA GLY A 154 -8.21 -7.05 -16.57
C GLY A 154 -7.05 -6.51 -15.74
N GLY A 155 -6.43 -5.43 -16.20
CA GLY A 155 -5.28 -4.79 -15.58
C GLY A 155 -5.67 -3.59 -14.71
N THR A 156 -5.13 -3.53 -13.50
CA THR A 156 -5.28 -2.39 -12.58
C THR A 156 -3.90 -1.89 -12.19
N LEU A 157 -3.59 -0.65 -12.54
CA LEU A 157 -2.36 0.04 -12.16
C LEU A 157 -2.67 0.99 -11.00
N LEU A 158 -2.06 0.77 -9.83
CA LEU A 158 -2.07 1.74 -8.74
C LEU A 158 -0.79 2.56 -8.83
N TYR A 159 -0.93 3.88 -8.88
CA TYR A 159 0.15 4.85 -9.00
C TYR A 159 0.09 5.86 -7.85
N HIS A 160 1.15 5.92 -7.08
CA HIS A 160 1.31 6.86 -5.97
C HIS A 160 2.24 8.00 -6.37
N TRP A 161 1.79 9.23 -6.14
CA TRP A 161 2.57 10.45 -6.26
C TRP A 161 2.41 11.28 -4.99
N GLY A 162 3.40 11.19 -4.11
CA GLY A 162 3.41 11.83 -2.82
C GLY A 162 4.83 12.17 -2.36
N TYR A 163 5.19 11.82 -1.13
CA TYR A 163 6.55 12.04 -0.61
C TYR A 163 7.60 11.38 -1.49
N GLY A 164 7.35 10.16 -1.96
CA GLY A 164 8.02 9.48 -3.05
C GLY A 164 7.06 9.17 -4.18
N ILE A 165 7.54 8.48 -5.22
CA ILE A 165 6.73 8.04 -6.36
C ILE A 165 6.90 6.55 -6.54
N GLY A 166 5.79 5.82 -6.62
CA GLY A 166 5.79 4.38 -6.82
C GLY A 166 4.57 3.90 -7.60
N ALA A 167 4.64 2.68 -8.08
CA ALA A 167 3.51 2.04 -8.73
C ALA A 167 3.46 0.54 -8.38
N THR A 168 2.30 -0.05 -8.51
CA THR A 168 2.09 -1.50 -8.48
C THR A 168 0.99 -1.86 -9.45
N TYR A 169 1.01 -3.08 -9.95
CA TYR A 169 0.10 -3.53 -11.00
C TYR A 169 -0.49 -4.88 -10.67
N ALA A 170 -1.77 -5.04 -10.94
CA ALA A 170 -2.45 -6.32 -10.87
C ALA A 170 -3.04 -6.71 -12.22
N MET A 171 -2.99 -7.98 -12.55
CA MET A 171 -3.65 -8.57 -13.72
C MET A 171 -4.61 -9.66 -13.25
N ASN A 172 -5.87 -9.54 -13.66
CA ASN A 172 -6.92 -10.50 -13.30
C ASN A 172 -7.00 -10.78 -11.79
N GLY A 173 -6.98 -9.70 -10.99
CA GLY A 173 -7.10 -9.78 -9.54
C GLY A 173 -5.85 -10.29 -8.80
N VAL A 174 -4.73 -10.45 -9.50
CA VAL A 174 -3.47 -10.92 -8.91
C VAL A 174 -2.40 -9.84 -9.08
N VAL A 175 -1.85 -9.37 -7.97
CA VAL A 175 -0.73 -8.43 -7.99
C VAL A 175 0.48 -9.08 -8.65
N VAL A 176 1.06 -8.39 -9.64
CA VAL A 176 2.24 -8.86 -10.36
C VAL A 176 3.46 -8.63 -9.50
N GLU A 177 4.15 -9.71 -9.17
CA GLU A 177 5.36 -9.70 -8.37
C GLU A 177 6.57 -10.15 -9.18
N SER A 178 7.72 -9.58 -8.92
CA SER A 178 8.97 -10.13 -9.42
C SER A 178 9.65 -11.02 -8.37
N THR A 179 10.38 -12.02 -8.82
CA THR A 179 11.11 -12.94 -7.94
C THR A 179 12.05 -12.25 -6.95
N PRO A 180 12.82 -11.21 -7.32
CA PRO A 180 13.61 -10.46 -6.37
C PRO A 180 12.83 -9.39 -5.59
N GLY A 181 11.53 -9.22 -5.81
CA GLY A 181 10.70 -8.23 -5.12
C GLY A 181 10.79 -6.79 -5.66
N TYR A 182 11.55 -6.57 -6.73
CA TYR A 182 11.67 -5.26 -7.37
C TYR A 182 10.78 -5.20 -8.60
N ILE A 183 9.65 -4.53 -8.51
CA ILE A 183 8.81 -4.28 -9.67
C ILE A 183 8.21 -2.88 -9.56
N MET A 184 8.01 -2.24 -10.71
CA MET A 184 7.36 -0.93 -10.81
C MET A 184 8.07 0.20 -10.05
N GLU A 185 9.40 0.27 -10.13
CA GLU A 185 10.19 1.40 -9.60
C GLU A 185 9.94 2.68 -10.43
N ALA A 186 8.68 3.08 -10.56
CA ALA A 186 8.23 4.17 -11.42
C ALA A 186 8.89 5.52 -11.08
N GLY A 187 9.17 5.76 -9.81
CA GLY A 187 9.83 6.98 -9.34
C GLY A 187 11.31 7.07 -9.74
N HIS A 188 11.91 5.95 -10.14
CA HIS A 188 13.33 5.90 -10.50
C HIS A 188 13.59 5.79 -12.00
N VAL A 189 12.54 5.90 -12.82
CA VAL A 189 12.68 6.03 -14.27
C VAL A 189 13.11 7.46 -14.63
N ALA A 190 14.06 7.61 -15.55
CA ALA A 190 14.45 8.91 -16.07
C ALA A 190 13.36 9.45 -17.00
N VAL A 191 12.92 10.68 -16.76
CA VAL A 191 11.88 11.38 -17.55
C VAL A 191 12.42 12.58 -18.31
N ASP A 192 13.61 13.07 -17.95
CA ASP A 192 14.34 14.11 -18.64
C ASP A 192 15.82 13.71 -18.78
N LEU A 193 16.29 13.61 -20.02
CA LEU A 193 17.68 13.26 -20.33
C LEU A 193 18.68 14.35 -19.93
N ASN A 194 18.21 15.58 -19.70
CA ASN A 194 19.05 16.70 -19.30
C ASN A 194 19.11 16.88 -17.78
N ASN A 195 18.30 16.12 -17.03
CA ASN A 195 18.33 16.18 -15.58
C ASN A 195 19.50 15.32 -15.05
N GLU A 196 20.54 15.98 -14.56
CA GLU A 196 21.71 15.35 -13.92
C GLU A 196 21.59 15.33 -12.39
N THR A 197 20.43 15.63 -11.84
CA THR A 197 20.20 15.66 -10.39
C THR A 197 20.35 14.26 -9.80
N LYS A 198 21.17 14.15 -8.77
CA LYS A 198 21.40 12.87 -8.07
C LYS A 198 20.19 12.49 -7.22
N CYS A 199 19.63 11.35 -7.49
CA CYS A 199 18.54 10.78 -6.71
C CYS A 199 19.04 10.13 -5.42
N ARG A 200 18.17 10.03 -4.41
CA ARG A 200 18.43 9.30 -3.15
C ARG A 200 18.73 7.81 -3.37
N CYS A 201 18.22 7.21 -4.46
CA CYS A 201 18.54 5.82 -4.83
C CYS A 201 19.95 5.60 -5.36
N GLY A 202 20.69 6.67 -5.63
CA GLY A 202 22.05 6.65 -6.20
C GLY A 202 22.13 6.91 -7.70
N ASN A 203 21.02 6.79 -8.45
CA ASN A 203 20.93 7.13 -9.87
C ASN A 203 20.85 8.65 -10.09
N ILE A 204 20.91 9.07 -11.35
CA ILE A 204 20.71 10.47 -11.78
C ILE A 204 19.43 10.58 -12.62
N GLY A 205 18.78 11.74 -12.58
CA GLY A 205 17.64 12.07 -13.47
C GLY A 205 16.38 11.27 -13.22
N CYS A 206 16.21 10.69 -12.03
CA CYS A 206 14.99 9.96 -11.68
C CYS A 206 13.77 10.89 -11.64
N LEU A 207 12.59 10.39 -11.99
CA LEU A 207 11.33 11.12 -11.86
C LEU A 207 11.14 11.74 -10.47
N GLU A 208 11.53 11.03 -9.42
CA GLU A 208 11.44 11.56 -8.04
C GLU A 208 12.20 12.87 -7.85
N THR A 209 13.30 13.09 -8.57
CA THR A 209 14.06 14.36 -8.47
C THR A 209 13.34 15.54 -9.12
N GLU A 210 12.34 15.27 -9.97
CA GLU A 210 11.51 16.26 -10.65
C GLU A 210 10.17 16.51 -9.97
N ALA A 211 9.62 15.48 -9.31
CA ALA A 211 8.20 15.51 -8.96
C ALA A 211 7.86 15.00 -7.55
N ALA A 212 8.73 14.26 -6.88
CA ALA A 212 8.42 13.80 -5.53
C ALA A 212 8.38 14.96 -4.53
N LEU A 213 7.47 14.89 -3.56
CA LEU A 213 7.33 15.94 -2.54
C LEU A 213 8.67 16.26 -1.86
N TRP A 214 9.46 15.22 -1.51
CA TRP A 214 10.77 15.44 -0.89
C TRP A 214 11.72 16.29 -1.74
N ALA A 215 11.61 16.24 -3.06
CA ALA A 215 12.42 17.03 -3.99
C ALA A 215 11.86 18.44 -4.17
N LEU A 216 10.54 18.61 -4.08
CA LEU A 216 9.87 19.90 -4.23
C LEU A 216 9.92 20.76 -2.96
N LEU A 217 10.00 20.11 -1.79
CA LEU A 217 9.99 20.79 -0.47
C LEU A 217 11.01 21.92 -0.32
N PRO A 218 12.29 21.80 -0.76
CA PRO A 218 13.25 22.89 -0.62
C PRO A 218 12.86 24.17 -1.36
N ASP A 219 12.21 24.04 -2.52
CA ASP A 219 11.75 25.18 -3.30
C ASP A 219 10.42 25.71 -2.76
N LEU A 220 9.51 24.86 -2.37
CA LEU A 220 8.27 25.26 -1.70
C LEU A 220 8.55 26.01 -0.39
N ALA A 221 9.52 25.58 0.41
CA ALA A 221 9.87 26.22 1.67
C ALA A 221 10.43 27.64 1.51
N LYS A 222 11.01 27.97 0.35
CA LYS A 222 11.46 29.35 0.04
C LYS A 222 10.29 30.33 -0.06
N VAL A 223 9.14 29.86 -0.54
CA VAL A 223 7.93 30.68 -0.74
C VAL A 223 6.95 30.51 0.41
N PHE A 224 6.87 29.31 0.97
CA PHE A 224 5.95 28.92 2.05
C PHE A 224 6.73 28.34 3.24
N PRO A 225 7.27 29.20 4.13
CA PRO A 225 7.93 28.73 5.33
C PRO A 225 6.98 27.91 6.18
N GLY A 226 7.42 26.69 6.58
CA GLY A 226 6.59 25.78 7.37
C GLY A 226 5.72 24.81 6.54
N VAL A 227 5.98 24.68 5.23
CA VAL A 227 5.36 23.63 4.41
C VAL A 227 5.62 22.24 5.04
N PRO A 228 4.58 21.42 5.28
CA PRO A 228 4.73 20.14 5.93
C PRO A 228 5.46 19.10 5.06
N GLU A 229 6.23 18.23 5.71
CA GLU A 229 6.86 17.07 5.05
C GLU A 229 5.95 15.84 5.02
N ASN A 230 5.01 15.75 5.96
CA ASN A 230 4.04 14.67 6.02
C ASN A 230 2.97 14.84 4.95
N GLU A 231 2.62 13.78 4.21
CA GLU A 231 1.68 13.84 3.08
C GLU A 231 0.27 14.28 3.49
N ASP A 232 -0.22 13.84 4.65
CA ASP A 232 -1.58 14.19 5.11
C ASP A 232 -1.65 15.67 5.47
N GLU A 233 -0.67 16.17 6.24
CA GLU A 233 -0.56 17.58 6.58
C GLU A 233 -0.28 18.43 5.34
N PHE A 234 0.54 17.92 4.41
CA PHE A 234 0.83 18.59 3.15
C PHE A 234 -0.43 18.71 2.29
N LYS A 235 -1.29 17.70 2.22
CA LYS A 235 -2.55 17.75 1.48
C LYS A 235 -3.41 18.95 1.92
N GLU A 236 -3.62 19.10 3.21
CA GLU A 236 -4.39 20.20 3.77
C GLU A 236 -3.74 21.57 3.47
N PHE A 237 -2.42 21.64 3.67
CA PHE A 237 -1.63 22.83 3.37
C PHE A 237 -1.69 23.19 1.89
N TYR A 238 -1.49 22.23 1.01
CA TYR A 238 -1.49 22.37 -0.44
C TYR A 238 -2.80 22.93 -0.98
N LEU A 239 -3.93 22.38 -0.51
CA LEU A 239 -5.25 22.82 -0.92
C LEU A 239 -5.58 24.22 -0.38
N SER A 240 -5.28 24.48 0.90
CA SER A 240 -5.58 25.78 1.53
C SER A 240 -4.76 26.94 0.97
N HIS A 241 -3.55 26.68 0.47
CA HIS A 241 -2.67 27.71 -0.14
C HIS A 241 -2.74 27.74 -1.67
N HIS A 242 -3.63 26.95 -2.30
CA HIS A 242 -3.83 26.90 -3.75
C HIS A 242 -2.53 26.69 -4.56
N LEU A 243 -1.64 25.78 -4.11
CA LEU A 243 -0.32 25.61 -4.70
C LEU A 243 -0.35 24.99 -6.11
N GLY A 244 -1.47 24.38 -6.50
CA GLY A 244 -1.62 23.66 -7.78
C GLY A 244 -1.38 24.50 -9.04
N SER A 245 -1.54 25.83 -8.97
CA SER A 245 -1.29 26.74 -10.09
C SER A 245 0.18 27.14 -10.27
N GLY A 246 1.05 26.81 -9.32
CA GLY A 246 2.47 27.17 -9.36
C GLY A 246 3.24 26.43 -10.46
N GLU A 247 4.20 27.11 -11.10
CA GLU A 247 5.02 26.51 -12.18
C GLU A 247 5.72 25.21 -11.74
N LEU A 248 6.20 25.15 -10.51
CA LEU A 248 6.85 23.98 -9.93
C LEU A 248 5.93 22.75 -9.94
N ILE A 249 4.68 22.92 -9.48
CA ILE A 249 3.69 21.84 -9.45
C ILE A 249 3.23 21.46 -10.86
N LEU A 250 3.06 22.41 -11.74
CA LEU A 250 2.71 22.13 -13.15
C LEU A 250 3.82 21.40 -13.89
N HIS A 251 5.10 21.71 -13.60
CA HIS A 251 6.24 20.96 -14.12
C HIS A 251 6.24 19.52 -13.60
N ALA A 252 6.17 19.34 -12.29
CA ALA A 252 6.08 18.03 -11.65
C ALA A 252 4.91 17.18 -12.21
N THR A 253 3.75 17.82 -12.43
CA THR A 253 2.58 17.16 -13.02
C THR A 253 2.84 16.65 -14.43
N LYS A 254 3.59 17.41 -15.27
CA LYS A 254 3.97 16.96 -16.61
C LYS A 254 4.90 15.75 -16.57
N ALA A 255 5.88 15.75 -15.66
CA ALA A 255 6.82 14.64 -15.48
C ALA A 255 6.08 13.36 -15.01
N VAL A 256 5.18 13.49 -14.05
CA VAL A 256 4.31 12.39 -13.59
C VAL A 256 3.42 11.87 -14.71
N ALA A 257 2.77 12.75 -15.47
CA ALA A 257 1.93 12.35 -16.58
C ALA A 257 2.71 11.61 -17.68
N LEU A 258 3.97 11.98 -17.94
CA LEU A 258 4.85 11.29 -18.86
C LEU A 258 5.17 9.86 -18.38
N SER A 259 5.55 9.71 -17.11
CA SER A 259 5.79 8.41 -16.49
C SER A 259 4.55 7.52 -16.55
N LEU A 260 3.40 8.06 -16.16
CA LEU A 260 2.13 7.33 -16.17
C LEU A 260 1.72 6.91 -17.58
N ALA A 261 1.89 7.78 -18.58
CA ALA A 261 1.63 7.47 -19.99
C ALA A 261 2.56 6.37 -20.51
N SER A 262 3.83 6.37 -20.09
CA SER A 262 4.78 5.31 -20.45
C SER A 262 4.39 3.96 -19.86
N LEU A 263 4.01 3.91 -18.58
CA LEU A 263 3.51 2.70 -17.95
C LEU A 263 2.21 2.22 -18.60
N TYR A 264 1.31 3.14 -18.92
CA TYR A 264 0.07 2.80 -19.63
C TYR A 264 0.34 2.15 -20.98
N GLN A 265 1.27 2.67 -21.76
CA GLN A 265 1.61 2.12 -23.09
C GLN A 265 2.30 0.75 -23.02
N ILE A 266 2.91 0.41 -21.89
CA ILE A 266 3.57 -0.89 -21.68
C ILE A 266 2.58 -1.94 -21.15
N LEU A 267 1.74 -1.54 -20.18
CA LEU A 267 0.90 -2.45 -19.39
C LEU A 267 -0.54 -2.53 -19.91
N HIS A 268 -1.01 -1.50 -20.60
CA HIS A 268 -2.39 -1.34 -21.05
C HIS A 268 -3.44 -1.68 -19.96
N PRO A 269 -3.39 -1.04 -18.79
CA PRO A 269 -4.38 -1.27 -17.74
C PRO A 269 -5.75 -0.74 -18.16
N GLU A 270 -6.82 -1.44 -17.83
CA GLU A 270 -8.18 -0.94 -17.95
C GLU A 270 -8.46 0.16 -16.90
N ARG A 271 -7.78 0.08 -15.76
CA ARG A 271 -7.95 1.00 -14.63
C ARG A 271 -6.63 1.56 -14.13
N VAL A 272 -6.63 2.86 -13.88
CA VAL A 272 -5.52 3.59 -13.24
C VAL A 272 -6.03 4.18 -11.94
N VAL A 273 -5.57 3.64 -10.84
CA VAL A 273 -5.88 4.10 -9.50
C VAL A 273 -4.79 5.08 -9.06
N LEU A 274 -5.19 6.28 -8.72
CA LEU A 274 -4.30 7.38 -8.37
C LEU A 274 -4.38 7.68 -6.88
N LEU A 275 -3.25 7.64 -6.21
CA LEU A 275 -3.09 7.98 -4.81
C LEU A 275 -2.11 9.15 -4.70
N SER A 276 -2.60 10.36 -4.42
CA SER A 276 -1.75 11.54 -4.42
C SER A 276 -2.38 12.73 -3.70
N PRO A 277 -1.66 13.40 -2.79
CA PRO A 277 -2.13 14.66 -2.22
C PRO A 277 -2.24 15.78 -3.25
N PHE A 278 -1.42 15.76 -4.31
CA PHE A 278 -1.44 16.78 -5.37
C PHE A 278 -2.68 16.69 -6.27
N LEU A 279 -3.16 15.47 -6.50
CA LEU A 279 -4.31 15.22 -7.38
C LEU A 279 -5.67 15.44 -6.69
N MET A 280 -5.68 15.85 -5.42
CA MET A 280 -6.89 16.32 -4.74
C MET A 280 -7.32 17.71 -5.23
N ASP A 281 -6.43 18.46 -5.88
CA ASP A 281 -6.76 19.67 -6.63
C ASP A 281 -7.32 19.29 -8.02
N GLU A 282 -8.57 19.65 -8.30
CA GLU A 282 -9.26 19.31 -9.56
C GLU A 282 -8.54 19.88 -10.79
N ALA A 283 -7.99 21.08 -10.69
CA ALA A 283 -7.30 21.70 -11.82
C ALA A 283 -6.00 20.97 -12.17
N VAL A 284 -5.29 20.49 -11.15
CA VAL A 284 -4.07 19.68 -11.32
C VAL A 284 -4.41 18.29 -11.84
N TYR A 285 -5.47 17.66 -11.33
CA TYR A 285 -5.95 16.39 -11.84
C TYR A 285 -6.34 16.46 -13.32
N ASP A 286 -7.14 17.46 -13.69
CA ASP A 286 -7.53 17.67 -15.10
C ASP A 286 -6.32 18.00 -15.99
N PHE A 287 -5.36 18.76 -15.45
CA PHE A 287 -4.13 19.04 -16.17
C PHE A 287 -3.31 17.78 -16.38
N MET A 288 -3.15 16.94 -15.36
CA MET A 288 -2.47 15.64 -15.45
C MET A 288 -3.11 14.75 -16.52
N LYS A 289 -4.45 14.60 -16.52
CA LYS A 289 -5.18 13.82 -17.53
C LYS A 289 -4.95 14.34 -18.94
N ARG A 290 -5.02 15.66 -19.15
CA ARG A 290 -4.70 16.24 -20.47
C ARG A 290 -3.28 15.92 -20.90
N GLN A 291 -2.30 16.05 -20.00
CA GLN A 291 -0.90 15.72 -20.28
C GLN A 291 -0.69 14.24 -20.56
N PHE A 292 -1.41 13.36 -19.89
CA PHE A 292 -1.41 11.91 -20.14
C PHE A 292 -1.94 11.60 -21.53
N TYR A 293 -3.14 12.07 -21.90
CA TYR A 293 -3.74 11.82 -23.21
C TYR A 293 -2.94 12.41 -24.38
N MET A 294 -2.23 13.50 -24.16
CA MET A 294 -1.30 14.05 -25.18
C MET A 294 -0.08 13.16 -25.44
N ARG A 295 0.23 12.21 -24.53
CA ARG A 295 1.41 11.32 -24.59
C ARG A 295 1.05 9.86 -24.84
N THR A 296 -0.21 9.54 -24.91
CA THR A 296 -0.70 8.22 -25.25
C THR A 296 -1.23 8.22 -26.68
N SER A 297 -1.13 7.06 -27.36
CA SER A 297 -1.62 6.96 -28.73
C SER A 297 -3.15 7.01 -28.78
N PRO A 298 -3.75 7.89 -29.58
CA PRO A 298 -5.22 7.96 -29.71
C PRO A 298 -5.85 6.66 -30.23
N TYR A 299 -5.05 5.76 -30.79
CA TYR A 299 -5.52 4.47 -31.27
C TYR A 299 -5.48 3.35 -30.23
N THR A 300 -4.80 3.59 -29.09
CA THR A 300 -4.56 2.58 -28.05
C THR A 300 -5.11 2.99 -26.69
N HIS A 301 -5.43 4.27 -26.46
CA HIS A 301 -6.17 4.63 -25.28
C HIS A 301 -7.65 4.28 -25.52
N GLY A 302 -8.04 3.08 -25.10
CA GLY A 302 -9.44 2.78 -24.85
C GLY A 302 -10.01 3.66 -23.73
N ASP A 303 -11.17 3.31 -23.25
CA ASP A 303 -11.78 3.98 -22.11
C ASP A 303 -11.06 3.56 -20.81
N VAL A 304 -9.83 4.10 -20.59
CA VAL A 304 -9.14 3.88 -19.33
C VAL A 304 -9.88 4.57 -18.20
N GLU A 305 -10.23 3.78 -17.20
CA GLU A 305 -10.89 4.30 -16.00
C GLU A 305 -9.85 4.91 -15.05
N PHE A 306 -10.01 6.20 -14.73
CA PHE A 306 -9.20 6.88 -13.71
C PHE A 306 -9.96 6.96 -12.40
N ILE A 307 -9.38 6.40 -11.34
CA ILE A 307 -9.95 6.35 -10.00
C ILE A 307 -9.01 7.11 -9.07
N ARG A 308 -9.53 8.10 -8.33
CA ARG A 308 -8.75 8.77 -7.27
C ARG A 308 -9.13 8.19 -5.92
N LEU A 309 -8.14 7.80 -5.16
CA LEU A 309 -8.32 7.36 -3.77
C LEU A 309 -7.83 8.43 -2.80
N GLU A 310 -8.57 8.59 -1.72
CA GLU A 310 -8.05 9.29 -0.55
C GLU A 310 -6.90 8.48 0.08
N PRO A 311 -5.85 9.15 0.57
CA PRO A 311 -4.79 8.48 1.30
C PRO A 311 -5.33 7.99 2.66
N GLU A 312 -5.64 6.70 2.75
CA GLU A 312 -6.09 6.03 3.97
C GLU A 312 -5.18 4.82 4.28
N PHE A 313 -4.93 4.59 5.59
CA PHE A 313 -4.14 3.43 6.04
C PHE A 313 -4.95 2.14 6.14
N ARG A 314 -6.29 2.21 6.17
CA ARG A 314 -7.15 1.04 6.34
C ARG A 314 -6.87 -0.03 5.28
N GLY A 315 -6.79 0.37 4.02
CA GLY A 315 -6.48 -0.53 2.90
C GLY A 315 -5.12 -1.21 3.03
N GLU A 316 -4.12 -0.49 3.54
CA GLU A 316 -2.79 -1.05 3.80
C GLU A 316 -2.81 -2.12 4.90
N ILE A 317 -3.58 -1.88 5.96
CA ILE A 317 -3.71 -2.80 7.10
C ILE A 317 -4.35 -4.12 6.66
N TYR A 318 -5.50 -4.06 6.03
CA TYR A 318 -6.25 -5.25 5.64
C TYR A 318 -5.54 -5.99 4.50
N GLY A 319 -5.09 -5.28 3.48
CA GLY A 319 -4.42 -5.87 2.32
C GLY A 319 -3.12 -6.60 2.66
N SER A 320 -2.37 -6.14 3.69
CA SER A 320 -1.17 -6.85 4.16
C SER A 320 -1.47 -8.21 4.83
N THR A 321 -2.69 -8.41 5.34
CA THR A 321 -3.12 -9.65 6.01
C THR A 321 -4.01 -10.54 5.15
N ALA A 322 -4.51 -10.05 4.02
CA ALA A 322 -5.46 -10.74 3.16
C ALA A 322 -4.98 -12.15 2.75
N GLN A 323 -3.71 -12.27 2.34
CA GLN A 323 -3.15 -13.56 1.93
C GLN A 323 -3.00 -14.53 3.12
N LEU A 324 -2.74 -14.04 4.34
CA LEU A 324 -2.71 -14.87 5.56
C LEU A 324 -4.08 -15.48 5.83
N PHE A 325 -5.14 -14.68 5.73
CA PHE A 325 -6.51 -15.15 5.89
C PHE A 325 -6.86 -16.20 4.83
N LYS A 326 -6.53 -15.93 3.56
CA LYS A 326 -6.74 -16.87 2.46
C LYS A 326 -5.98 -18.20 2.69
N ASN A 327 -4.71 -18.15 3.04
CA ASN A 327 -3.90 -19.32 3.34
C ASN A 327 -4.50 -20.17 4.50
N SER A 328 -4.95 -19.47 5.56
CA SER A 328 -5.53 -20.14 6.73
C SER A 328 -6.87 -20.81 6.40
N LEU A 329 -7.74 -20.14 5.64
CA LEU A 329 -9.01 -20.72 5.19
C LEU A 329 -8.79 -21.95 4.29
N GLN A 330 -7.83 -21.89 3.38
CA GLN A 330 -7.50 -23.03 2.52
C GLN A 330 -6.98 -24.24 3.31
N LYS A 331 -6.12 -24.02 4.31
CA LYS A 331 -5.64 -25.10 5.20
C LYS A 331 -6.80 -25.77 5.93
N GLU A 332 -7.76 -25.00 6.46
CA GLU A 332 -8.93 -25.53 7.15
C GLU A 332 -9.88 -26.33 6.23
N LEU A 333 -10.04 -25.92 4.99
CA LEU A 333 -10.88 -26.64 4.02
C LEU A 333 -10.28 -27.98 3.59
N ILE A 334 -8.94 -28.07 3.50
CA ILE A 334 -8.22 -29.31 3.11
C ILE A 334 -8.21 -30.35 4.25
N VAL A 335 -8.26 -29.92 5.50
CA VAL A 335 -8.25 -30.83 6.68
C VAL A 335 -9.61 -31.51 6.91
N GLN A 336 -10.68 -31.10 6.22
CA GLN A 336 -12.04 -31.66 6.36
C GLN A 336 -12.38 -32.73 5.31
N ASP A 337 -11.49 -33.02 4.35
CA ASP A 337 -11.58 -34.13 3.39
C ASP A 337 -10.68 -35.31 3.85
#